data_23ad46f75c1d89b6ec1f820c193114a4
#
_entry.id   23ad46f75c1d89b6ec1f820c193114a4
#
_cell.length_a   1.000
_cell.length_b   1.000
_cell.length_c   1.000
_cell.angle_alpha   90.00
_cell.angle_beta   90.00
_cell.angle_gamma   90.00
#
_symmetry.space_group_name_H-M   'P 1'
#
loop_
_entity.id
_entity.type
_entity.pdbx_description
1 polymer ?
#
loop_
_entity_poly.entity_id
_entity_poly.type
_entity_poly.pdbx_seq_one_letter_code
_entity_poly.pdbx_strand_id
1 'polypeptide(L)'
;MNIVVCIKQVPDTTEVKLDPNTGTLIRDGVPSIINPDDKAGLEEAIKLKEEMGAHVTVITMGPPQADMALKEALAMGADRGILLTDRAFAGADTWATSSALAGALKNIDFDIIIAGRQAIDGDTAQVGPQIAEHLNLPSITYAEEIKTEGEYVLVKRQFEDCCHDLKVKMPCLITTLKDMNTPRYMKVGRIYDAFENDVVETWTVKDIEVDPSNLGLKGSPTSVFKSFTKSVKPAGTMYNEDAKTSAGIIIDKLKEKYII
;
A
#
# COMPACT_ATOMS: atom_id res chain seq x y z
N MET A 1 3.20 7.26 -21.93
CA MET A 1 2.81 7.50 -20.54
C MET A 1 3.56 6.54 -19.64
N ASN A 2 4.13 7.06 -18.57
CA ASN A 2 4.89 6.28 -17.58
C ASN A 2 4.11 6.22 -16.26
N ILE A 3 3.85 5.02 -15.76
CA ILE A 3 3.15 4.82 -14.50
C ILE A 3 4.12 4.15 -13.52
N VAL A 4 4.27 4.72 -12.33
CA VAL A 4 5.04 4.10 -11.25
C VAL A 4 4.08 3.60 -10.18
N VAL A 5 4.19 2.33 -9.81
CA VAL A 5 3.37 1.72 -8.76
C VAL A 5 4.24 1.42 -7.55
N CYS A 6 3.93 2.05 -6.42
CA CYS A 6 4.54 1.73 -5.14
C CYS A 6 3.81 0.55 -4.51
N ILE A 7 4.53 -0.53 -4.22
CA ILE A 7 3.96 -1.72 -3.57
C ILE A 7 4.70 -2.03 -2.27
N LYS A 8 4.02 -2.72 -1.37
CA LYS A 8 4.62 -3.24 -0.14
C LYS A 8 4.37 -4.73 0.02
N GLN A 9 5.43 -5.46 0.35
CA GLN A 9 5.30 -6.84 0.81
C GLN A 9 4.84 -6.84 2.27
N VAL A 10 3.71 -7.50 2.54
CA VAL A 10 3.12 -7.61 3.88
C VAL A 10 2.86 -9.06 4.25
N PRO A 11 2.79 -9.42 5.55
CA PRO A 11 2.36 -10.75 5.97
C PRO A 11 0.92 -11.02 5.56
N ASP A 12 0.63 -12.24 5.08
CA ASP A 12 -0.72 -12.71 4.74
C ASP A 12 -1.50 -13.09 6.00
N THR A 13 -1.65 -12.17 6.93
CA THR A 13 -2.43 -12.36 8.15
C THR A 13 -2.75 -11.04 8.81
N THR A 14 -3.92 -10.95 9.40
CA THR A 14 -4.31 -9.88 10.31
C THR A 14 -3.86 -10.16 11.75
N GLU A 15 -3.43 -11.40 12.06
CA GLU A 15 -2.91 -11.79 13.37
C GLU A 15 -1.38 -11.73 13.35
N VAL A 16 -0.87 -10.58 13.72
CA VAL A 16 0.56 -10.34 13.78
C VAL A 16 1.11 -10.80 15.12
N LYS A 17 2.07 -11.72 15.12
CA LYS A 17 2.82 -12.07 16.33
C LYS A 17 3.99 -11.10 16.49
N LEU A 18 4.07 -10.49 17.67
CA LEU A 18 5.17 -9.60 18.03
C LEU A 18 6.16 -10.34 18.93
N ASP A 19 7.45 -10.12 18.72
CA ASP A 19 8.49 -10.54 19.63
C ASP A 19 8.31 -9.77 20.98
N PRO A 20 8.10 -10.47 22.10
CA PRO A 20 7.84 -9.82 23.37
C PRO A 20 9.02 -9.00 23.89
N ASN A 21 10.24 -9.24 23.42
CA ASN A 21 11.45 -8.55 23.87
C ASN A 21 11.77 -7.31 23.02
N THR A 22 11.54 -7.38 21.71
CA THR A 22 11.93 -6.32 20.77
C THR A 22 10.76 -5.50 20.26
N GLY A 23 9.51 -5.98 20.43
CA GLY A 23 8.31 -5.37 19.86
C GLY A 23 8.24 -5.45 18.32
N THR A 24 9.19 -6.16 17.70
CA THR A 24 9.21 -6.34 16.24
C THR A 24 8.31 -7.47 15.78
N LEU A 25 7.83 -7.36 14.56
CA LEU A 25 7.00 -8.38 13.92
C LEU A 25 7.78 -9.68 13.71
N ILE A 26 7.26 -10.79 14.25
CA ILE A 26 7.76 -12.13 13.94
C ILE A 26 7.17 -12.53 12.58
N ARG A 27 8.02 -12.58 11.56
CA ARG A 27 7.64 -12.93 10.19
C ARG A 27 7.87 -14.41 9.84
N ASP A 28 8.53 -15.16 10.71
CA ASP A 28 8.86 -16.56 10.47
C ASP A 28 7.60 -17.42 10.37
N GLY A 29 7.48 -18.13 9.25
CA GLY A 29 6.39 -19.05 8.98
C GLY A 29 5.07 -18.42 8.49
N VAL A 30 5.02 -17.10 8.27
CA VAL A 30 3.86 -16.42 7.69
C VAL A 30 4.14 -16.14 6.21
N PRO A 31 3.30 -16.62 5.27
CA PRO A 31 3.39 -16.23 3.87
C PRO A 31 3.33 -14.71 3.73
N SER A 32 4.08 -14.18 2.78
CA SER A 32 4.06 -12.76 2.45
C SER A 32 3.37 -12.54 1.11
N ILE A 33 2.59 -11.48 1.00
CA ILE A 33 1.84 -11.11 -0.20
C ILE A 33 2.12 -9.64 -0.57
N ILE A 34 1.78 -9.26 -1.80
CA ILE A 34 1.63 -7.83 -2.14
C ILE A 34 0.43 -7.30 -1.35
N ASN A 35 0.59 -6.14 -0.71
CA ASN A 35 -0.51 -5.48 -0.01
C ASN A 35 -1.74 -5.34 -0.92
N PRO A 36 -2.95 -5.72 -0.48
CA PRO A 36 -4.13 -5.78 -1.35
C PRO A 36 -4.49 -4.47 -2.04
N ASP A 37 -4.38 -3.32 -1.34
CA ASP A 37 -4.64 -2.01 -1.94
C ASP A 37 -3.60 -1.69 -3.04
N ASP A 38 -2.32 -2.06 -2.84
CA ASP A 38 -1.25 -1.87 -3.83
C ASP A 38 -1.45 -2.80 -5.04
N LYS A 39 -1.89 -4.03 -4.79
CA LYS A 39 -2.14 -5.02 -5.86
C LYS A 39 -3.29 -4.58 -6.78
N ALA A 40 -4.32 -3.94 -6.22
CA ALA A 40 -5.38 -3.33 -7.00
C ALA A 40 -4.87 -2.16 -7.85
N GLY A 41 -3.99 -1.32 -7.27
CA GLY A 41 -3.32 -0.25 -8.01
C GLY A 41 -2.43 -0.75 -9.13
N LEU A 42 -1.71 -1.85 -8.92
CA LEU A 42 -0.92 -2.53 -9.95
C LEU A 42 -1.81 -3.05 -11.09
N GLU A 43 -2.93 -3.69 -10.77
CA GLU A 43 -3.89 -4.15 -11.80
C GLU A 43 -4.40 -2.99 -12.64
N GLU A 44 -4.71 -1.85 -12.01
CA GLU A 44 -5.18 -0.67 -12.75
C GLU A 44 -4.09 -0.10 -13.65
N ALA A 45 -2.84 -0.02 -13.19
CA ALA A 45 -1.70 0.38 -14.01
C ALA A 45 -1.52 -0.55 -15.23
N ILE A 46 -1.69 -1.87 -15.05
CA ILE A 46 -1.58 -2.85 -16.14
C ILE A 46 -2.73 -2.71 -17.13
N LYS A 47 -3.96 -2.40 -16.68
CA LYS A 47 -5.09 -2.08 -17.59
C LYS A 47 -4.80 -0.84 -18.43
N LEU A 48 -4.35 0.25 -17.81
CA LEU A 48 -3.95 1.47 -18.53
C LEU A 48 -2.82 1.20 -19.52
N LYS A 49 -1.87 0.32 -19.18
CA LYS A 49 -0.83 -0.13 -20.10
C LYS A 49 -1.44 -0.84 -21.32
N GLU A 50 -2.37 -1.76 -21.12
CA GLU A 50 -3.01 -2.53 -22.20
C GLU A 50 -3.88 -1.63 -23.10
N GLU A 51 -4.53 -0.61 -22.55
CA GLU A 51 -5.41 0.30 -23.27
C GLU A 51 -4.63 1.39 -24.06
N MET A 52 -3.53 1.90 -23.50
CA MET A 52 -2.86 3.10 -23.98
C MET A 52 -1.38 2.91 -24.32
N GLY A 53 -0.82 1.72 -24.12
CA GLY A 53 0.61 1.48 -24.32
C GLY A 53 1.50 2.15 -23.26
N ALA A 54 1.01 2.33 -22.02
CA ALA A 54 1.81 2.87 -20.94
C ALA A 54 2.95 1.92 -20.54
N HIS A 55 4.04 2.47 -20.00
CA HIS A 55 5.11 1.72 -19.36
C HIS A 55 4.88 1.68 -17.84
N VAL A 56 4.91 0.50 -17.23
CA VAL A 56 4.64 0.30 -15.81
C VAL A 56 5.92 -0.09 -15.07
N THR A 57 6.40 0.79 -14.21
CA THR A 57 7.49 0.53 -13.26
C THR A 57 6.91 0.26 -11.88
N VAL A 58 7.38 -0.78 -11.22
CA VAL A 58 6.99 -1.10 -9.83
C VAL A 58 8.16 -0.89 -8.91
N ILE A 59 7.96 -0.20 -7.79
CA ILE A 59 8.97 0.05 -6.78
C ILE A 59 8.50 -0.42 -5.40
N THR A 60 9.41 -1.03 -4.64
CA THR A 60 9.18 -1.36 -3.22
C THR A 60 10.40 -0.99 -2.38
N MET A 61 10.18 -0.49 -1.17
CA MET A 61 11.21 -0.32 -0.16
C MET A 61 11.09 -1.44 0.86
N GLY A 62 12.13 -2.24 1.00
CA GLY A 62 12.09 -3.38 1.91
C GLY A 62 13.40 -4.15 2.04
N PRO A 63 13.41 -5.21 2.85
CA PRO A 63 14.53 -6.13 2.92
C PRO A 63 14.70 -6.92 1.59
N PRO A 64 15.83 -7.58 1.37
CA PRO A 64 16.09 -8.29 0.10
C PRO A 64 15.01 -9.26 -0.34
N GLN A 65 14.29 -9.91 0.60
CA GLN A 65 13.19 -10.82 0.28
C GLN A 65 11.97 -10.13 -0.34
N ALA A 66 11.88 -8.81 -0.33
CA ALA A 66 10.79 -8.07 -0.98
C ALA A 66 10.88 -8.11 -2.52
N ASP A 67 11.98 -8.63 -3.10
CA ASP A 67 12.12 -8.94 -4.51
C ASP A 67 11.01 -9.89 -5.01
N MET A 68 10.55 -10.79 -4.16
CA MET A 68 9.46 -11.71 -4.48
C MET A 68 8.16 -10.99 -4.87
N ALA A 69 7.83 -9.89 -4.20
CA ALA A 69 6.67 -9.08 -4.56
C ALA A 69 6.85 -8.38 -5.91
N LEU A 70 8.07 -7.95 -6.23
CA LEU A 70 8.39 -7.37 -7.54
C LEU A 70 8.34 -8.42 -8.66
N LYS A 71 8.85 -9.62 -8.41
CA LYS A 71 8.75 -10.74 -9.37
C LYS A 71 7.30 -11.13 -9.64
N GLU A 72 6.45 -11.14 -8.61
CA GLU A 72 5.01 -11.31 -8.78
C GLU A 72 4.41 -10.20 -9.66
N ALA A 73 4.75 -8.93 -9.40
CA ALA A 73 4.26 -7.79 -10.17
C ALA A 73 4.71 -7.85 -11.64
N LEU A 74 5.95 -8.22 -11.91
CA LEU A 74 6.48 -8.44 -13.27
C LEU A 74 5.75 -9.58 -13.97
N ALA A 75 5.49 -10.68 -13.26
CA ALA A 75 4.73 -11.82 -13.79
C ALA A 75 3.25 -11.48 -14.05
N MET A 76 2.66 -10.53 -13.31
CA MET A 76 1.33 -9.99 -13.58
C MET A 76 1.30 -9.13 -14.85
N GLY A 77 2.37 -8.39 -15.14
CA GLY A 77 2.40 -7.59 -16.38
C GLY A 77 3.20 -6.29 -16.34
N ALA A 78 3.81 -5.94 -15.21
CA ALA A 78 4.70 -4.78 -15.13
C ALA A 78 5.93 -4.96 -16.05
N ASP A 79 6.59 -3.84 -16.39
CA ASP A 79 7.73 -3.82 -17.31
C ASP A 79 9.06 -3.77 -16.57
N ARG A 80 9.10 -3.11 -15.42
CA ARG A 80 10.32 -2.84 -14.66
C ARG A 80 10.04 -2.98 -13.16
N GLY A 81 10.97 -3.60 -12.40
CA GLY A 81 10.89 -3.74 -10.96
C GLY A 81 12.12 -3.16 -10.27
N ILE A 82 11.91 -2.31 -9.25
CA ILE A 82 12.99 -1.67 -8.48
C ILE A 82 12.82 -2.00 -7.00
N LEU A 83 13.82 -2.65 -6.43
CA LEU A 83 13.94 -2.91 -4.99
C LEU A 83 14.83 -1.84 -4.35
N LEU A 84 14.24 -0.98 -3.54
CA LEU A 84 14.97 -0.03 -2.71
C LEU A 84 15.32 -0.70 -1.38
N THR A 85 16.60 -1.10 -1.22
CA THR A 85 17.05 -1.87 -0.05
C THR A 85 18.42 -1.40 0.43
N ASP A 86 18.47 -1.00 1.71
CA ASP A 86 19.68 -0.62 2.44
C ASP A 86 19.42 -0.75 3.94
N ARG A 87 20.46 -0.99 4.72
CA ARG A 87 20.38 -0.94 6.19
C ARG A 87 20.00 0.44 6.70
N ALA A 88 20.31 1.49 5.96
CA ALA A 88 19.95 2.87 6.27
C ALA A 88 18.44 3.09 6.32
N PHE A 89 17.63 2.27 5.63
CA PHE A 89 16.17 2.38 5.60
C PHE A 89 15.48 1.62 6.76
N ALA A 90 16.23 0.81 7.52
CA ALA A 90 15.64 -0.05 8.54
C ALA A 90 14.97 0.76 9.67
N GLY A 91 13.76 0.32 10.07
CA GLY A 91 12.99 0.94 11.16
C GLY A 91 12.36 2.28 10.81
N ALA A 92 12.27 2.61 9.51
CA ALA A 92 11.62 3.82 9.02
C ALA A 92 10.13 3.86 9.42
N ASP A 93 9.67 5.01 9.89
CA ASP A 93 8.25 5.34 9.97
C ASP A 93 7.73 5.82 8.60
N THR A 94 6.50 6.36 8.56
CA THR A 94 5.90 6.83 7.30
C THR A 94 6.65 8.00 6.68
N TRP A 95 7.19 8.91 7.51
CA TRP A 95 7.97 10.05 7.04
C TRP A 95 9.29 9.60 6.38
N ALA A 96 10.08 8.79 7.08
CA ALA A 96 11.35 8.29 6.56
C ALA A 96 11.15 7.38 5.34
N THR A 97 10.06 6.58 5.32
CA THR A 97 9.68 5.74 4.18
C THR A 97 9.33 6.59 2.95
N SER A 98 8.45 7.59 3.12
CA SER A 98 8.05 8.47 2.02
C SER A 98 9.19 9.33 1.49
N SER A 99 10.10 9.78 2.38
CA SER A 99 11.32 10.51 1.99
C SER A 99 12.25 9.67 1.11
N ALA A 100 12.48 8.40 1.48
CA ALA A 100 13.30 7.47 0.70
C ALA A 100 12.67 7.17 -0.67
N LEU A 101 11.37 6.86 -0.69
CA LEU A 101 10.63 6.59 -1.93
C LEU A 101 10.58 7.82 -2.84
N ALA A 102 10.31 9.01 -2.30
CA ALA A 102 10.35 10.23 -3.07
C ALA A 102 11.74 10.53 -3.65
N GLY A 103 12.80 10.24 -2.87
CA GLY A 103 14.17 10.36 -3.35
C GLY A 103 14.49 9.40 -4.50
N ALA A 104 13.94 8.18 -4.49
CA ALA A 104 14.05 7.24 -5.60
C ALA A 104 13.23 7.68 -6.82
N LEU A 105 12.01 8.15 -6.60
CA LEU A 105 11.09 8.59 -7.65
C LEU A 105 11.62 9.78 -8.46
N LYS A 106 12.47 10.64 -7.89
CA LYS A 106 13.14 11.72 -8.63
C LYS A 106 14.03 11.22 -9.78
N ASN A 107 14.48 9.97 -9.72
CA ASN A 107 15.34 9.34 -10.73
C ASN A 107 14.54 8.46 -11.72
N ILE A 108 13.22 8.56 -11.72
CA ILE A 108 12.31 7.79 -12.57
C ILE A 108 11.35 8.76 -13.25
N ASP A 109 11.21 8.64 -14.58
CA ASP A 109 10.21 9.41 -15.30
C ASP A 109 8.82 8.85 -15.01
N PHE A 110 7.87 9.71 -14.65
CA PHE A 110 6.48 9.33 -14.39
C PHE A 110 5.48 10.42 -14.80
N ASP A 111 4.31 9.97 -15.23
CA ASP A 111 3.11 10.79 -15.41
C ASP A 111 2.12 10.54 -14.26
N ILE A 112 2.05 9.29 -13.77
CA ILE A 112 1.17 8.89 -12.67
C ILE A 112 1.96 8.04 -11.68
N ILE A 113 1.87 8.38 -10.40
CA ILE A 113 2.30 7.52 -9.30
C ILE A 113 1.05 6.89 -8.67
N ILE A 114 1.02 5.58 -8.55
CA ILE A 114 -0.05 4.84 -7.88
C ILE A 114 0.53 4.18 -6.62
N ALA A 115 -0.18 4.31 -5.51
CA ALA A 115 0.12 3.62 -4.26
C ALA A 115 -1.19 3.07 -3.68
N GLY A 116 -1.15 2.03 -2.88
CA GLY A 116 -2.32 1.62 -2.10
C GLY A 116 -2.70 2.68 -1.07
N ARG A 117 -3.95 2.72 -0.68
CA ARG A 117 -4.43 3.60 0.40
C ARG A 117 -3.60 3.42 1.67
N GLN A 118 -3.39 2.17 2.07
CA GLN A 118 -2.63 1.80 3.27
C GLN A 118 -2.12 0.37 3.20
N ALA A 119 -1.10 0.05 4.00
CA ALA A 119 -0.63 -1.32 4.18
C ALA A 119 -1.40 -1.99 5.33
N ILE A 120 -1.84 -3.25 5.15
CA ILE A 120 -2.66 -3.99 6.14
C ILE A 120 -1.93 -4.30 7.45
N ASP A 121 -0.60 -4.19 7.47
CA ASP A 121 0.23 -4.41 8.66
C ASP A 121 0.44 -3.14 9.51
N GLY A 122 0.29 -1.95 8.91
CA GLY A 122 0.57 -0.68 9.57
C GLY A 122 -0.63 0.28 9.69
N ASP A 123 -1.62 0.17 8.80
CA ASP A 123 -2.88 0.93 8.78
C ASP A 123 -2.76 2.47 8.90
N THR A 124 -1.65 3.05 8.42
CA THR A 124 -1.40 4.50 8.60
C THR A 124 -2.03 5.39 7.52
N ALA A 125 -2.19 4.90 6.30
CA ALA A 125 -2.69 5.64 5.13
C ALA A 125 -1.94 6.96 4.83
N GLN A 126 -0.65 7.04 5.14
CA GLN A 126 0.12 8.28 5.08
C GLN A 126 1.18 8.32 3.97
N VAL A 127 1.77 7.16 3.60
CA VAL A 127 2.94 7.12 2.72
C VAL A 127 2.66 7.72 1.35
N GLY A 128 1.54 7.36 0.70
CA GLY A 128 1.15 7.93 -0.61
C GLY A 128 1.05 9.46 -0.58
N PRO A 129 0.19 10.05 0.27
CA PRO A 129 0.10 11.51 0.40
C PRO A 129 1.41 12.21 0.75
N GLN A 130 2.26 11.61 1.60
CA GLN A 130 3.56 12.17 1.94
C GLN A 130 4.54 12.15 0.76
N ILE A 131 4.53 11.09 -0.08
CA ILE A 131 5.31 11.07 -1.33
C ILE A 131 4.89 12.23 -2.23
N ALA A 132 3.58 12.45 -2.40
CA ALA A 132 3.07 13.55 -3.20
C ALA A 132 3.55 14.91 -2.69
N GLU A 133 3.52 15.13 -1.37
CA GLU A 133 4.01 16.35 -0.73
C GLU A 133 5.52 16.53 -0.97
N HIS A 134 6.34 15.50 -0.76
CA HIS A 134 7.78 15.53 -1.02
C HIS A 134 8.14 15.87 -2.48
N LEU A 135 7.29 15.46 -3.42
CA LEU A 135 7.47 15.69 -4.86
C LEU A 135 6.72 16.95 -5.36
N ASN A 136 5.98 17.63 -4.48
CA ASN A 136 5.12 18.77 -4.83
C ASN A 136 4.11 18.44 -5.94
N LEU A 137 3.45 17.28 -5.81
CA LEU A 137 2.47 16.75 -6.76
C LEU A 137 1.05 16.88 -6.21
N PRO A 138 0.05 17.14 -7.06
CA PRO A 138 -1.33 16.96 -6.69
C PRO A 138 -1.59 15.48 -6.36
N SER A 139 -2.42 15.22 -5.33
CA SER A 139 -2.77 13.86 -4.96
C SER A 139 -4.27 13.67 -4.81
N ILE A 140 -4.75 12.50 -5.25
CA ILE A 140 -6.13 12.04 -5.03
C ILE A 140 -6.07 10.71 -4.29
N THR A 141 -6.73 10.65 -3.13
CA THR A 141 -6.76 9.46 -2.29
C THR A 141 -8.07 8.69 -2.42
N TYR A 142 -8.06 7.39 -2.09
CA TYR A 142 -9.24 6.51 -2.07
C TYR A 142 -9.91 6.35 -3.45
N ALA A 143 -9.10 6.14 -4.50
CA ALA A 143 -9.62 5.94 -5.85
C ALA A 143 -10.35 4.59 -5.98
N GLU A 144 -11.55 4.64 -6.53
CA GLU A 144 -12.41 3.52 -6.90
C GLU A 144 -12.36 3.26 -8.42
N GLU A 145 -12.13 4.31 -9.20
CA GLU A 145 -12.02 4.25 -10.67
C GLU A 145 -11.00 5.29 -11.15
N ILE A 146 -10.20 4.92 -12.16
CA ILE A 146 -9.19 5.78 -12.78
C ILE A 146 -9.38 5.72 -14.31
N LYS A 147 -9.47 6.87 -14.96
CA LYS A 147 -9.50 7.02 -16.41
C LYS A 147 -8.56 8.15 -16.82
N THR A 148 -8.06 8.11 -18.04
CA THR A 148 -7.19 9.16 -18.57
C THR A 148 -7.87 9.93 -19.71
N GLU A 149 -7.66 11.24 -19.76
CA GLU A 149 -8.18 12.14 -20.78
C GLU A 149 -7.11 13.17 -21.16
N GLY A 150 -6.34 12.88 -22.20
CA GLY A 150 -5.22 13.73 -22.62
C GLY A 150 -4.16 13.87 -21.53
N GLU A 151 -3.93 15.10 -21.03
CA GLU A 151 -2.99 15.39 -19.95
C GLU A 151 -3.63 15.31 -18.55
N TYR A 152 -4.87 14.83 -18.44
CA TYR A 152 -5.62 14.74 -17.20
C TYR A 152 -5.96 13.30 -16.86
N VAL A 153 -6.12 13.05 -15.55
CA VAL A 153 -6.67 11.83 -14.99
C VAL A 153 -8.02 12.16 -14.36
N LEU A 154 -9.02 11.35 -14.70
CA LEU A 154 -10.34 11.37 -14.08
C LEU A 154 -10.39 10.28 -13.03
N VAL A 155 -10.67 10.64 -11.79
CA VAL A 155 -10.67 9.71 -10.67
C VAL A 155 -11.99 9.80 -9.93
N LYS A 156 -12.64 8.65 -9.76
CA LYS A 156 -13.76 8.52 -8.85
C LYS A 156 -13.23 8.19 -7.46
N ARG A 157 -13.38 9.12 -6.54
CA ARG A 157 -12.92 9.01 -5.16
C ARG A 157 -14.07 8.57 -4.26
N GLN A 158 -13.84 7.53 -3.46
CA GLN A 158 -14.84 7.04 -2.51
C GLN A 158 -14.71 7.74 -1.14
N PHE A 159 -15.86 8.08 -0.57
CA PHE A 159 -16.04 8.48 0.84
C PHE A 159 -17.01 7.52 1.54
N GLU A 160 -17.29 7.74 2.82
CA GLU A 160 -18.21 6.90 3.60
C GLU A 160 -19.66 6.99 3.09
N ASP A 161 -20.10 8.17 2.67
CA ASP A 161 -21.50 8.48 2.30
C ASP A 161 -21.68 8.92 0.83
N CYS A 162 -20.59 9.17 0.11
CA CYS A 162 -20.65 9.66 -1.27
C CYS A 162 -19.38 9.33 -2.08
N CYS A 163 -19.45 9.56 -3.39
CA CYS A 163 -18.30 9.54 -4.28
C CYS A 163 -18.10 10.91 -4.92
N HIS A 164 -16.85 11.29 -5.18
CA HIS A 164 -16.51 12.50 -5.91
C HIS A 164 -15.80 12.15 -7.22
N ASP A 165 -16.27 12.74 -8.31
CA ASP A 165 -15.56 12.71 -9.59
C ASP A 165 -14.59 13.89 -9.64
N LEU A 166 -13.32 13.58 -9.72
CA LEU A 166 -12.22 14.54 -9.70
C LEU A 166 -11.42 14.47 -11.00
N LYS A 167 -10.96 15.63 -11.48
CA LYS A 167 -10.07 15.76 -12.63
C LYS A 167 -8.76 16.38 -12.16
N VAL A 168 -7.65 15.69 -12.36
CA VAL A 168 -6.31 16.13 -11.96
C VAL A 168 -5.38 16.15 -13.17
N LYS A 169 -4.51 17.16 -13.25
CA LYS A 169 -3.48 17.25 -14.28
C LYS A 169 -2.28 16.38 -13.90
N MET A 170 -1.73 15.67 -14.87
CA MET A 170 -0.46 14.95 -14.73
C MET A 170 0.75 15.91 -14.69
N PRO A 171 1.86 15.62 -13.98
CA PRO A 171 2.01 14.42 -13.13
C PRO A 171 1.23 14.52 -11.81
N CYS A 172 0.74 13.37 -11.32
CA CYS A 172 -0.04 13.29 -10.08
C CYS A 172 0.19 11.96 -9.33
N LEU A 173 -0.23 11.93 -8.05
CA LEU A 173 -0.24 10.71 -7.25
C LEU A 173 -1.68 10.31 -6.91
N ILE A 174 -1.98 9.01 -7.00
CA ILE A 174 -3.31 8.46 -6.70
C ILE A 174 -3.15 7.31 -5.73
N THR A 175 -3.99 7.27 -4.68
CA THR A 175 -4.05 6.08 -3.81
C THR A 175 -5.31 5.27 -4.07
N THR A 176 -5.16 3.94 -4.14
CA THR A 176 -6.16 2.99 -4.59
C THR A 176 -6.77 2.16 -3.47
N LEU A 177 -7.98 1.72 -3.66
CA LEU A 177 -8.70 0.80 -2.77
C LEU A 177 -8.66 -0.62 -3.34
N LYS A 178 -8.55 -1.63 -2.47
CA LYS A 178 -8.55 -3.05 -2.89
C LYS A 178 -9.80 -3.46 -3.65
N ASP A 179 -10.94 -2.80 -3.36
CA ASP A 179 -12.24 -3.16 -3.93
C ASP A 179 -12.49 -2.50 -5.31
N MET A 180 -11.53 -1.70 -5.84
CA MET A 180 -11.68 -1.03 -7.14
C MET A 180 -11.67 -2.01 -8.32
N ASN A 181 -11.00 -3.15 -8.19
CA ASN A 181 -10.93 -4.17 -9.22
C ASN A 181 -10.59 -5.55 -8.63
N THR A 182 -10.59 -6.57 -9.50
CA THR A 182 -10.08 -7.91 -9.17
C THR A 182 -8.74 -8.10 -9.88
N PRO A 183 -7.62 -8.14 -9.15
CA PRO A 183 -6.30 -8.33 -9.75
C PRO A 183 -6.20 -9.65 -10.51
N ARG A 184 -5.55 -9.62 -11.66
CA ARG A 184 -5.28 -10.79 -12.49
C ARG A 184 -4.28 -11.75 -11.84
N TYR A 185 -4.32 -13.01 -12.28
CA TYR A 185 -3.25 -13.97 -11.97
C TYR A 185 -2.00 -13.70 -12.81
N MET A 186 -0.86 -14.15 -12.28
CA MET A 186 0.41 -14.17 -13.02
C MET A 186 0.30 -14.99 -14.30
N LYS A 187 0.94 -14.55 -15.39
CA LYS A 187 1.04 -15.29 -16.65
C LYS A 187 2.19 -16.30 -16.56
N VAL A 188 1.94 -17.58 -16.87
CA VAL A 188 2.92 -18.69 -16.72
C VAL A 188 4.28 -18.37 -17.39
N GLY A 189 4.27 -17.89 -18.63
CA GLY A 189 5.51 -17.50 -19.32
C GLY A 189 6.28 -16.40 -18.58
N ARG A 190 5.59 -15.40 -18.06
CA ARG A 190 6.21 -14.30 -17.31
C ARG A 190 6.69 -14.73 -15.92
N ILE A 191 6.08 -15.74 -15.29
CA ILE A 191 6.61 -16.33 -14.05
C ILE A 191 8.01 -16.88 -14.31
N TYR A 192 8.17 -17.66 -15.37
CA TYR A 192 9.47 -18.21 -15.74
C TYR A 192 10.49 -17.09 -15.94
N ASP A 193 10.16 -16.08 -16.75
CA ASP A 193 11.06 -14.96 -17.05
C ASP A 193 11.46 -14.17 -15.79
N ALA A 194 10.49 -13.93 -14.88
CA ALA A 194 10.72 -13.14 -13.67
C ALA A 194 11.52 -13.88 -12.58
N PHE A 195 11.45 -15.22 -12.52
CA PHE A 195 12.08 -15.99 -11.46
C PHE A 195 13.41 -16.64 -11.88
N GLU A 196 13.62 -16.93 -13.18
CA GLU A 196 14.86 -17.50 -13.69
C GLU A 196 15.92 -16.45 -14.01
N ASN A 197 15.51 -15.20 -14.25
CA ASN A 197 16.41 -14.10 -14.59
C ASN A 197 16.51 -13.10 -13.43
N ASP A 198 17.63 -12.41 -13.33
CA ASP A 198 17.83 -11.29 -12.39
C ASP A 198 17.26 -10.00 -13.00
N VAL A 199 15.93 -9.90 -12.97
CA VAL A 199 15.16 -8.82 -13.63
C VAL A 199 14.78 -7.68 -12.70
N VAL A 200 15.10 -7.80 -11.40
CA VAL A 200 14.80 -6.78 -10.39
C VAL A 200 16.03 -5.90 -10.18
N GLU A 201 15.89 -4.61 -10.44
CA GLU A 201 16.95 -3.65 -10.14
C GLU A 201 17.04 -3.42 -8.63
N THR A 202 18.24 -3.47 -8.08
CA THR A 202 18.48 -3.17 -6.66
C THR A 202 19.09 -1.79 -6.51
N TRP A 203 18.40 -0.91 -5.81
CA TRP A 203 18.84 0.45 -5.49
C TRP A 203 19.11 0.57 -3.99
N THR A 204 20.12 1.37 -3.66
CA THR A 204 20.57 1.67 -2.29
C THR A 204 20.44 3.15 -1.99
N VAL A 205 20.86 3.58 -0.81
CA VAL A 205 20.91 5.00 -0.44
C VAL A 205 21.78 5.84 -1.41
N LYS A 206 22.69 5.21 -2.14
CA LYS A 206 23.59 5.89 -3.10
C LYS A 206 22.91 6.21 -4.43
N ASP A 207 21.81 5.54 -4.70
CA ASP A 207 21.09 5.61 -5.98
C ASP A 207 19.87 6.55 -5.90
N ILE A 208 19.68 7.24 -4.75
CA ILE A 208 18.53 8.10 -4.50
C ILE A 208 18.92 9.50 -4.02
N GLU A 209 18.08 10.49 -4.27
CA GLU A 209 18.25 11.87 -3.84
C GLU A 209 17.48 12.16 -2.55
N VAL A 210 18.11 11.91 -1.40
CA VAL A 210 17.48 12.12 -0.09
C VAL A 210 18.51 12.65 0.92
N ASP A 211 18.07 13.47 1.87
CA ASP A 211 18.90 13.82 3.03
C ASP A 211 19.06 12.58 3.93
N PRO A 212 20.29 12.09 4.16
CA PRO A 212 20.53 10.93 5.02
C PRO A 212 19.97 11.06 6.44
N SER A 213 19.77 12.28 6.94
CA SER A 213 19.17 12.54 8.26
C SER A 213 17.68 12.16 8.33
N ASN A 214 17.00 12.02 7.18
CA ASN A 214 15.60 11.65 7.07
C ASN A 214 15.39 10.15 6.84
N LEU A 215 16.41 9.31 7.03
CA LEU A 215 16.35 7.89 6.71
C LEU A 215 16.28 7.00 7.96
N GLY A 216 15.57 5.88 7.80
CA GLY A 216 15.48 4.81 8.78
C GLY A 216 14.98 5.25 10.15
N LEU A 217 15.31 4.50 11.18
CA LEU A 217 14.87 4.77 12.55
C LEU A 217 15.34 6.14 13.07
N LYS A 218 16.54 6.58 12.68
CA LYS A 218 17.10 7.87 13.14
C LYS A 218 16.40 9.07 12.50
N GLY A 219 15.96 8.94 11.26
CA GLY A 219 15.24 9.95 10.52
C GLY A 219 13.72 9.94 10.77
N SER A 220 13.23 8.99 11.55
CA SER A 220 11.81 8.85 11.87
C SER A 220 11.39 9.78 12.99
N PRO A 221 10.46 10.74 12.77
CA PRO A 221 9.92 11.58 13.83
C PRO A 221 9.04 10.83 14.82
N THR A 222 8.59 9.60 14.50
CA THR A 222 7.79 8.76 15.39
C THR A 222 8.53 7.49 15.79
N SER A 223 8.20 6.95 16.96
CA SER A 223 8.73 5.67 17.42
C SER A 223 7.66 4.87 18.17
N VAL A 224 7.74 3.54 18.08
CA VAL A 224 6.84 2.66 18.81
C VAL A 224 7.20 2.71 20.30
N PHE A 225 6.33 3.31 21.11
CA PHE A 225 6.50 3.37 22.54
C PHE A 225 6.18 2.04 23.22
N LYS A 226 5.07 1.39 22.81
CA LYS A 226 4.61 0.13 23.38
C LYS A 226 3.74 -0.61 22.37
N SER A 227 3.96 -1.91 22.23
CA SER A 227 3.08 -2.82 21.48
C SER A 227 2.40 -3.79 22.45
N PHE A 228 1.17 -4.17 22.11
CA PHE A 228 0.41 -5.18 22.84
C PHE A 228 -0.58 -5.88 21.92
N THR A 229 -0.82 -7.15 22.16
CA THR A 229 -1.89 -7.90 21.49
C THR A 229 -3.23 -7.54 22.09
N LYS A 230 -4.24 -7.33 21.24
CA LYS A 230 -5.62 -7.15 21.73
C LYS A 230 -6.02 -8.40 22.52
N SER A 231 -6.58 -8.21 23.71
CA SER A 231 -7.19 -9.30 24.46
C SER A 231 -8.34 -9.91 23.66
N VAL A 232 -8.47 -11.22 23.72
CA VAL A 232 -9.63 -11.91 23.13
C VAL A 232 -10.90 -11.32 23.77
N LYS A 233 -11.86 -10.89 22.95
CA LYS A 233 -13.14 -10.41 23.47
C LYS A 233 -13.79 -11.54 24.25
N PRO A 234 -14.35 -11.30 25.46
CA PRO A 234 -15.09 -12.32 26.18
C PRO A 234 -16.28 -12.79 25.33
N ALA A 235 -16.72 -14.00 25.56
CA ALA A 235 -17.89 -14.55 24.91
C ALA A 235 -19.09 -13.60 25.11
N GLY A 236 -19.77 -13.27 24.02
CA GLY A 236 -20.97 -12.43 24.10
C GLY A 236 -22.13 -13.13 24.81
N THR A 237 -23.12 -12.38 25.24
CA THR A 237 -24.35 -12.94 25.77
C THR A 237 -25.30 -13.23 24.60
N MET A 238 -25.76 -14.47 24.51
CA MET A 238 -26.78 -14.89 23.54
C MET A 238 -28.17 -14.74 24.14
N TYR A 239 -29.06 -14.08 23.43
CA TYR A 239 -30.46 -13.97 23.77
C TYR A 239 -31.26 -14.74 22.70
N ASN A 240 -32.11 -15.66 23.14
CA ASN A 240 -32.95 -16.48 22.26
C ASN A 240 -34.43 -16.23 22.59
N GLU A 241 -34.87 -15.01 22.31
CA GLU A 241 -36.19 -14.50 22.62
C GLU A 241 -36.98 -14.23 21.33
N ASP A 242 -38.30 -13.93 21.45
CA ASP A 242 -39.05 -13.47 20.30
C ASP A 242 -38.58 -12.12 19.76
N ALA A 243 -38.96 -11.79 18.52
CA ALA A 243 -38.47 -10.59 17.83
C ALA A 243 -38.69 -9.29 18.59
N LYS A 244 -39.83 -9.15 19.27
CA LYS A 244 -40.21 -7.92 20.00
C LYS A 244 -39.35 -7.79 21.29
N THR A 245 -39.18 -8.86 22.01
CA THR A 245 -38.35 -8.90 23.22
C THR A 245 -36.88 -8.67 22.85
N SER A 246 -36.37 -9.32 21.78
CA SER A 246 -35.00 -9.12 21.29
C SER A 246 -34.74 -7.67 20.88
N ALA A 247 -35.64 -7.04 20.18
CA ALA A 247 -35.54 -5.60 19.83
C ALA A 247 -35.47 -4.71 21.07
N GLY A 248 -36.31 -4.98 22.08
CA GLY A 248 -36.25 -4.28 23.37
C GLY A 248 -34.88 -4.39 24.06
N ILE A 249 -34.36 -5.61 24.16
CA ILE A 249 -33.04 -5.86 24.77
C ILE A 249 -31.94 -5.09 24.02
N ILE A 250 -31.93 -5.08 22.68
CA ILE A 250 -30.96 -4.33 21.87
C ILE A 250 -31.04 -2.84 22.19
N ILE A 251 -32.25 -2.26 22.18
CA ILE A 251 -32.47 -0.83 22.49
C ILE A 251 -31.94 -0.51 23.89
N ASP A 252 -32.26 -1.33 24.88
CA ASP A 252 -31.83 -1.09 26.26
C ASP A 252 -30.31 -1.17 26.38
N LYS A 253 -29.66 -2.12 25.70
CA LYS A 253 -28.19 -2.23 25.66
C LYS A 253 -27.51 -1.05 24.96
N LEU A 254 -28.14 -0.49 23.94
CA LEU A 254 -27.63 0.71 23.25
C LEU A 254 -27.77 1.94 24.15
N LYS A 255 -28.89 2.07 24.88
CA LYS A 255 -29.09 3.14 25.89
C LYS A 255 -28.11 3.06 27.03
N GLU A 256 -27.87 1.85 27.60
CA GLU A 256 -26.85 1.64 28.64
C GLU A 256 -25.46 2.14 28.23
N LYS A 257 -25.15 2.10 26.94
CA LYS A 257 -23.87 2.55 26.38
C LYS A 257 -23.90 3.97 25.82
N TYR A 258 -24.98 4.71 26.01
CA TYR A 258 -25.16 6.07 25.49
C TYR A 258 -24.94 6.19 23.96
N ILE A 259 -25.31 5.16 23.20
CA ILE A 259 -25.22 5.17 21.74
C ILE A 259 -26.47 5.80 21.13
N ILE A 260 -27.62 5.60 21.78
CA ILE A 260 -28.93 6.20 21.43
C ILE A 260 -29.58 6.77 22.67
#